data_8a8961b2b25d941f9c970097f2537b2d
#
_entry.id   8a8961b2b25d941f9c970097f2537b2d
#
_cell.length_a   1.000
_cell.length_b   1.000
_cell.length_c   1.000
_cell.angle_alpha   90.00
_cell.angle_beta   90.00
_cell.angle_gamma   90.00
#
_symmetry.space_group_name_H-M   'P 1'
#
loop_
_entity.id
_entity.type
_entity.pdbx_description
1 polymer ?
#
loop_
_entity_poly.entity_id
_entity_poly.type
_entity_poly.pdbx_seq_one_letter_code
_entity_poly.pdbx_strand_id
1 'polypeptide(L)'
;MPPTGRTNTKKMITILAVIIVLIILLLYMQGAFVSKVSPGLSSQNQQPNPAFSNTAIVIKQQVGNILTWPGTVKSRTVANIAPRMTARIIEIKVNAGSAVKKGDLIARLDEREIKAQEQIALAALSGATAEANRAKADEQRIRSLYSKEAATRENFDAVTARAKETQARVNQATNAVREVRTHLEDTLLLAPFDGIVVKRLKQPGDMGLPGVPIVTMQLPQGLRLEVDVPSNCASRYHIGMNVTVHIDVLEQRISGQINEISPEIDSQTHTQLIKIALPAIKDLKPGYFGWLEQACEQHETLLIPVSAVQHIGQLEVVQVLSEGQLQIRHIRTAKIFGDLIEVISGLRAGETIITHPQQAQ
;
A
#
# COMPACT_ATOMS: atom_id res chain seq x y z
N MET A 1 -115.38 12.33 18.26
CA MET A 1 -115.29 10.88 18.13
C MET A 1 -113.94 10.56 17.44
N PRO A 2 -112.97 9.88 18.05
CA PRO A 2 -111.76 9.52 17.41
C PRO A 2 -111.80 8.10 16.82
N PRO A 3 -110.95 7.76 15.86
CA PRO A 3 -110.68 6.37 15.63
C PRO A 3 -109.30 5.98 16.11
N THR A 4 -109.21 4.86 16.76
CA THR A 4 -108.10 4.12 17.30
C THR A 4 -107.08 3.66 16.25
N GLY A 5 -105.83 4.06 16.43
CA GLY A 5 -104.71 3.58 15.64
C GLY A 5 -104.19 2.25 16.22
N ARG A 6 -104.32 1.17 15.51
CA ARG A 6 -103.76 -0.18 15.83
C ARG A 6 -102.26 -0.18 15.49
N THR A 7 -101.44 -0.03 16.49
CA THR A 7 -99.98 -0.03 16.36
C THR A 7 -99.49 -1.43 15.89
N ASN A 8 -98.69 -1.38 14.87
CA ASN A 8 -98.05 -2.54 14.19
C ASN A 8 -97.03 -3.25 15.11
N THR A 9 -97.47 -3.97 16.12
CA THR A 9 -96.67 -4.75 17.03
C THR A 9 -95.78 -5.81 16.32
N LYS A 10 -96.28 -6.36 15.18
CA LYS A 10 -95.47 -7.27 14.34
C LYS A 10 -94.20 -6.66 13.73
N LYS A 11 -94.28 -5.40 13.29
CA LYS A 11 -93.07 -4.71 12.74
C LYS A 11 -92.05 -4.36 13.81
N MET A 12 -92.49 -4.09 15.03
CA MET A 12 -91.61 -3.78 16.15
C MET A 12 -90.89 -5.06 16.63
N ILE A 13 -91.56 -6.21 16.62
CA ILE A 13 -90.95 -7.50 16.96
C ILE A 13 -89.88 -7.91 15.91
N THR A 14 -90.16 -7.71 14.61
CA THR A 14 -89.20 -8.01 13.55
C THR A 14 -87.95 -7.10 13.61
N ILE A 15 -88.12 -5.81 13.92
CA ILE A 15 -86.99 -4.91 14.09
C ILE A 15 -86.14 -5.28 15.31
N LEU A 16 -86.78 -5.68 16.42
CA LEU A 16 -86.08 -6.15 17.63
C LEU A 16 -85.34 -7.48 17.36
N ALA A 17 -85.91 -8.39 16.60
CA ALA A 17 -85.26 -9.66 16.24
C ALA A 17 -84.01 -9.39 15.35
N VAL A 18 -84.09 -8.48 14.38
CA VAL A 18 -82.91 -8.11 13.52
C VAL A 18 -81.81 -7.45 14.35
N ILE A 19 -82.16 -6.62 15.32
CA ILE A 19 -81.19 -5.99 16.22
C ILE A 19 -80.48 -7.06 17.08
N ILE A 20 -81.25 -8.03 17.62
CA ILE A 20 -80.65 -9.09 18.42
C ILE A 20 -79.70 -9.97 17.59
N VAL A 21 -80.12 -10.34 16.35
CA VAL A 21 -79.24 -11.08 15.44
C VAL A 21 -77.97 -10.30 15.11
N LEU A 22 -78.06 -8.95 14.91
CA LEU A 22 -76.92 -8.10 14.61
C LEU A 22 -76.00 -7.99 15.83
N ILE A 23 -76.52 -7.93 17.05
CA ILE A 23 -75.75 -7.92 18.29
C ILE A 23 -75.03 -9.27 18.48
N ILE A 24 -75.71 -10.40 18.21
CA ILE A 24 -75.13 -11.72 18.31
C ILE A 24 -74.02 -11.90 17.26
N LEU A 25 -74.22 -11.40 16.04
CA LEU A 25 -73.20 -11.40 14.99
C LEU A 25 -71.93 -10.50 15.35
N LEU A 26 -72.20 -9.39 15.97
CA LEU A 26 -71.15 -8.49 16.47
C LEU A 26 -70.35 -9.15 17.62
N LEU A 27 -71.01 -9.79 18.55
CA LEU A 27 -70.42 -10.57 19.63
C LEU A 27 -69.62 -11.76 19.10
N TYR A 28 -70.09 -12.42 18.03
CA TYR A 28 -69.38 -13.47 17.35
C TYR A 28 -68.11 -12.97 16.65
N MET A 29 -68.20 -11.84 15.93
CA MET A 29 -67.03 -11.20 15.31
C MET A 29 -66.02 -10.68 16.34
N GLN A 30 -66.44 -10.26 17.53
CA GLN A 30 -65.56 -9.85 18.63
C GLN A 30 -64.91 -11.07 19.38
N GLY A 31 -65.17 -12.27 18.95
CA GLY A 31 -64.61 -13.48 19.54
C GLY A 31 -65.10 -13.75 20.97
N ALA A 32 -66.30 -13.28 21.36
CA ALA A 32 -66.86 -13.46 22.69
C ALA A 32 -67.18 -14.99 23.02
N PHE A 33 -67.30 -15.81 21.99
CA PHE A 33 -67.56 -17.26 22.11
C PHE A 33 -66.30 -18.12 21.85
N VAL A 34 -65.15 -17.48 21.56
CA VAL A 34 -63.88 -18.21 21.45
C VAL A 34 -63.21 -18.14 22.81
N SER A 35 -62.93 -19.31 23.39
CA SER A 35 -62.15 -19.38 24.63
C SER A 35 -60.81 -18.63 24.44
N LYS A 36 -60.65 -17.47 25.04
CA LYS A 36 -59.37 -16.73 25.06
C LYS A 36 -58.37 -17.58 25.81
N VAL A 37 -57.42 -18.14 25.09
CA VAL A 37 -56.26 -18.77 25.72
C VAL A 37 -55.54 -17.64 26.47
N SER A 38 -55.45 -17.79 27.77
CA SER A 38 -54.70 -16.85 28.64
C SER A 38 -53.27 -16.75 28.10
N PRO A 39 -52.69 -15.56 27.90
CA PRO A 39 -51.31 -15.47 27.48
C PRO A 39 -50.42 -16.09 28.58
N GLY A 40 -49.91 -17.25 28.25
CA GLY A 40 -48.71 -17.86 28.76
C GLY A 40 -48.53 -17.94 30.26
N LEU A 41 -49.06 -18.93 30.85
CA LEU A 41 -48.35 -19.72 31.85
C LEU A 41 -48.37 -21.15 31.30
N SER A 42 -47.45 -21.42 30.39
CA SER A 42 -47.03 -22.83 30.16
C SER A 42 -46.55 -23.31 31.52
N SER A 43 -47.29 -24.20 32.15
CA SER A 43 -46.79 -24.95 33.27
C SER A 43 -45.49 -25.59 32.83
N GLN A 44 -44.38 -25.04 33.31
CA GLN A 44 -43.11 -25.69 33.18
C GLN A 44 -43.22 -27.04 33.86
N ASN A 45 -43.32 -28.07 33.03
CA ASN A 45 -43.02 -29.41 33.47
C ASN A 45 -41.58 -29.36 33.99
N GLN A 46 -41.42 -29.31 35.32
CA GLN A 46 -40.15 -29.50 35.98
C GLN A 46 -39.70 -30.94 35.70
N GLN A 47 -39.00 -31.10 34.56
CA GLN A 47 -38.20 -32.31 34.38
C GLN A 47 -37.02 -32.23 35.34
N PRO A 48 -36.72 -33.30 36.06
CA PRO A 48 -35.61 -33.34 37.00
C PRO A 48 -34.28 -33.17 36.19
N ASN A 49 -33.49 -32.28 36.68
CA ASN A 49 -32.15 -31.87 36.31
C ASN A 49 -31.33 -32.96 35.56
N PRO A 50 -31.23 -32.97 34.24
CA PRO A 50 -30.20 -33.74 33.59
C PRO A 50 -28.88 -33.14 33.96
N ALA A 51 -27.94 -33.95 34.45
CA ALA A 51 -26.56 -33.50 34.65
C ALA A 51 -26.06 -32.93 33.31
N PHE A 52 -26.01 -31.61 33.22
CA PHE A 52 -25.56 -30.90 32.03
C PHE A 52 -24.07 -31.14 31.84
N SER A 53 -23.71 -32.13 31.05
CA SER A 53 -22.34 -32.61 30.87
C SER A 53 -21.48 -31.63 30.07
N ASN A 54 -22.10 -30.71 29.34
CA ASN A 54 -21.36 -29.80 28.43
C ASN A 54 -21.86 -28.36 28.57
N THR A 55 -21.22 -27.62 29.46
CA THR A 55 -21.46 -26.18 29.66
C THR A 55 -20.22 -25.37 29.27
N ALA A 56 -20.40 -24.15 28.81
CA ALA A 56 -19.34 -23.16 28.62
C ALA A 56 -19.73 -21.85 29.30
N ILE A 57 -18.73 -21.08 29.67
CA ILE A 57 -18.92 -19.74 30.24
C ILE A 57 -18.74 -18.72 29.12
N VAL A 58 -19.64 -17.73 29.08
CA VAL A 58 -19.49 -16.58 28.17
C VAL A 58 -18.26 -15.76 28.58
N ILE A 59 -17.22 -15.80 27.75
CA ILE A 59 -15.97 -15.11 28.02
C ILE A 59 -15.97 -13.75 27.35
N LYS A 60 -15.48 -12.73 28.05
CA LYS A 60 -15.20 -11.42 27.51
C LYS A 60 -13.73 -11.39 27.10
N GLN A 61 -13.46 -11.23 25.82
CA GLN A 61 -12.12 -11.24 25.28
C GLN A 61 -11.91 -10.09 24.28
N GLN A 62 -10.70 -9.58 24.24
CA GLN A 62 -10.30 -8.66 23.17
C GLN A 62 -10.03 -9.45 21.90
N VAL A 63 -10.77 -9.16 20.87
CA VAL A 63 -10.56 -9.70 19.53
C VAL A 63 -10.07 -8.62 18.58
N GLY A 64 -9.12 -8.97 17.75
CA GLY A 64 -8.61 -8.06 16.72
C GLY A 64 -9.32 -8.30 15.40
N ASN A 65 -9.87 -7.26 14.81
CA ASN A 65 -10.26 -7.29 13.41
C ASN A 65 -9.00 -7.28 12.56
N ILE A 66 -8.74 -8.37 11.84
CA ILE A 66 -7.71 -8.37 10.80
C ILE A 66 -8.28 -7.57 9.65
N LEU A 67 -7.69 -6.41 9.41
CA LEU A 67 -7.96 -5.59 8.25
C LEU A 67 -6.88 -5.81 7.21
N THR A 68 -7.26 -5.65 5.95
CA THR A 68 -6.36 -5.80 4.81
C THR A 68 -6.28 -4.49 4.06
N TRP A 69 -5.07 -4.03 3.77
CA TRP A 69 -4.85 -2.84 2.96
C TRP A 69 -4.13 -3.20 1.67
N PRO A 70 -4.64 -2.68 0.54
CA PRO A 70 -4.04 -2.93 -0.76
C PRO A 70 -2.70 -2.24 -0.90
N GLY A 71 -1.80 -2.89 -1.60
CA GLY A 71 -0.49 -2.35 -1.92
C GLY A 71 0.05 -2.86 -3.25
N THR A 72 1.11 -2.22 -3.70
CA THR A 72 1.78 -2.59 -4.95
C THR A 72 3.24 -2.93 -4.67
N VAL A 73 3.69 -4.05 -5.24
CA VAL A 73 5.10 -4.45 -5.20
C VAL A 73 5.91 -3.51 -6.09
N LYS A 74 6.92 -2.86 -5.52
CA LYS A 74 7.84 -1.99 -6.26
C LYS A 74 9.29 -2.37 -6.02
N SER A 75 10.15 -2.04 -6.97
CA SER A 75 11.59 -2.11 -6.77
C SER A 75 12.04 -0.99 -5.83
N ARG A 76 12.96 -1.30 -4.93
CA ARG A 76 13.57 -0.30 -4.06
C ARG A 76 14.40 0.72 -4.84
N THR A 77 15.02 0.29 -5.92
CA THR A 77 15.93 1.12 -6.73
C THR A 77 15.43 1.18 -8.17
N VAL A 78 15.08 2.39 -8.59
CA VAL A 78 14.67 2.70 -9.96
C VAL A 78 15.57 3.83 -10.46
N ALA A 79 16.11 3.71 -11.67
CA ALA A 79 16.88 4.76 -12.33
C ALA A 79 16.19 5.16 -13.64
N ASN A 80 16.02 6.46 -13.80
CA ASN A 80 15.59 7.08 -15.04
C ASN A 80 16.83 7.58 -15.77
N ILE A 81 17.22 6.92 -16.86
CA ILE A 81 18.39 7.26 -17.65
C ILE A 81 18.02 8.37 -18.62
N ALA A 82 18.51 9.55 -18.35
CA ALA A 82 18.25 10.77 -19.11
C ALA A 82 19.58 11.41 -19.57
N PRO A 83 19.61 12.09 -20.72
CA PRO A 83 20.77 12.86 -21.17
C PRO A 83 21.00 14.07 -20.26
N ARG A 84 22.26 14.55 -20.26
CA ARG A 84 22.65 15.81 -19.61
C ARG A 84 22.65 17.00 -20.56
N MET A 85 22.63 16.71 -21.87
CA MET A 85 22.64 17.71 -22.92
C MET A 85 21.57 17.41 -23.97
N THR A 86 21.24 18.41 -24.76
CA THR A 86 20.35 18.24 -25.92
C THR A 86 21.15 17.69 -27.10
N ALA A 87 20.81 16.48 -27.53
CA ALA A 87 21.42 15.87 -28.72
C ALA A 87 20.50 14.80 -29.33
N ARG A 88 20.68 14.49 -30.60
CA ARG A 88 19.92 13.41 -31.25
C ARG A 88 20.40 12.05 -30.75
N ILE A 89 19.44 11.14 -30.51
CA ILE A 89 19.73 9.75 -30.15
C ILE A 89 20.10 8.99 -31.40
N ILE A 90 21.34 8.49 -31.47
CA ILE A 90 21.83 7.71 -32.63
C ILE A 90 21.40 6.25 -32.48
N GLU A 91 21.59 5.68 -31.30
CA GLU A 91 21.21 4.29 -31.05
C GLU A 91 20.77 4.07 -29.61
N ILE A 92 19.91 3.06 -29.40
CA ILE A 92 19.54 2.54 -28.09
C ILE A 92 19.78 1.03 -28.15
N LYS A 93 20.72 0.51 -27.36
CA LYS A 93 21.18 -0.89 -27.40
C LYS A 93 20.30 -1.85 -26.61
N VAL A 94 19.34 -1.33 -25.87
CA VAL A 94 18.52 -2.10 -24.93
C VAL A 94 17.03 -1.99 -25.28
N ASN A 95 16.29 -3.05 -24.95
CA ASN A 95 14.83 -3.09 -25.05
C ASN A 95 14.21 -3.32 -23.66
N ALA A 96 12.91 -3.10 -23.51
CA ALA A 96 12.20 -3.50 -22.32
C ALA A 96 12.37 -5.01 -22.08
N GLY A 97 12.70 -5.38 -20.83
CA GLY A 97 13.05 -6.75 -20.43
C GLY A 97 14.54 -7.10 -20.53
N SER A 98 15.38 -6.27 -21.15
CA SER A 98 16.82 -6.53 -21.24
C SER A 98 17.48 -6.44 -19.87
N ALA A 99 18.28 -7.45 -19.51
CA ALA A 99 19.20 -7.39 -18.38
C ALA A 99 20.45 -6.62 -18.77
N VAL A 100 20.92 -5.72 -17.92
CA VAL A 100 22.11 -4.89 -18.12
C VAL A 100 22.99 -4.89 -16.88
N LYS A 101 24.30 -4.79 -17.07
CA LYS A 101 25.28 -4.64 -16.00
C LYS A 101 25.68 -3.18 -15.84
N LYS A 102 26.16 -2.81 -14.66
CA LYS A 102 26.75 -1.51 -14.41
C LYS A 102 27.82 -1.19 -15.43
N GLY A 103 27.70 -0.02 -16.09
CA GLY A 103 28.61 0.44 -17.13
C GLY A 103 28.24 0.01 -18.55
N ASP A 104 27.23 -0.84 -18.75
CA ASP A 104 26.76 -1.20 -20.08
C ASP A 104 26.17 0.02 -20.79
N LEU A 105 26.45 0.10 -22.11
CA LEU A 105 25.93 1.19 -22.96
C LEU A 105 24.44 0.99 -23.21
N ILE A 106 23.63 1.92 -22.70
CA ILE A 106 22.17 1.94 -22.91
C ILE A 106 21.80 2.69 -24.17
N ALA A 107 22.33 3.91 -24.33
CA ALA A 107 22.07 4.75 -25.50
C ALA A 107 23.28 5.59 -25.84
N ARG A 108 23.42 5.97 -27.12
CA ARG A 108 24.43 6.87 -27.61
C ARG A 108 23.79 8.06 -28.32
N LEU A 109 24.22 9.24 -27.94
CA LEU A 109 23.83 10.50 -28.57
C LEU A 109 24.76 10.86 -29.71
N ASP A 110 24.38 11.83 -30.52
CA ASP A 110 25.22 12.37 -31.61
C ASP A 110 26.40 13.14 -30.99
N GLU A 111 27.60 12.65 -31.27
CA GLU A 111 28.85 13.14 -30.73
C GLU A 111 29.67 13.98 -31.73
N ARG A 112 29.17 14.15 -32.98
CA ARG A 112 29.95 14.76 -34.06
C ARG A 112 30.38 16.17 -33.76
N GLU A 113 29.49 16.98 -33.22
CA GLU A 113 29.81 18.38 -32.86
C GLU A 113 30.83 18.42 -31.71
N ILE A 114 30.66 17.60 -30.67
CA ILE A 114 31.57 17.58 -29.53
C ILE A 114 32.96 17.06 -29.92
N LYS A 115 33.03 16.06 -30.82
CA LYS A 115 34.30 15.59 -31.35
C LYS A 115 35.02 16.68 -32.15
N ALA A 116 34.30 17.49 -32.93
CA ALA A 116 34.89 18.62 -33.60
C ALA A 116 35.45 19.67 -32.60
N GLN A 117 34.71 19.94 -31.53
CA GLN A 117 35.17 20.83 -30.44
C GLN A 117 36.40 20.25 -29.72
N GLU A 118 36.48 18.93 -29.50
CA GLU A 118 37.65 18.27 -28.94
C GLU A 118 38.89 18.51 -29.82
N GLN A 119 38.76 18.35 -31.15
CA GLN A 119 39.87 18.57 -32.05
C GLN A 119 40.36 20.03 -32.00
N ILE A 120 39.47 21.00 -31.91
CA ILE A 120 39.81 22.40 -31.75
C ILE A 120 40.58 22.62 -30.43
N ALA A 121 40.08 22.08 -29.31
CA ALA A 121 40.73 22.19 -28.00
C ALA A 121 42.11 21.52 -27.98
N LEU A 122 42.26 20.34 -28.62
CA LEU A 122 43.55 19.67 -28.76
C LEU A 122 44.55 20.46 -29.58
N ALA A 123 44.13 21.10 -30.69
CA ALA A 123 44.97 21.97 -31.49
C ALA A 123 45.45 23.19 -30.68
N ALA A 124 44.56 23.80 -29.90
CA ALA A 124 44.90 24.91 -29.00
C ALA A 124 45.93 24.50 -27.92
N LEU A 125 45.74 23.30 -27.32
CA LEU A 125 46.72 22.77 -26.37
C LEU A 125 48.09 22.52 -27.02
N SER A 126 48.09 21.98 -28.22
CA SER A 126 49.37 21.76 -28.96
C SER A 126 50.08 23.05 -29.22
N GLY A 127 49.38 24.15 -29.65
CA GLY A 127 49.94 25.45 -29.85
C GLY A 127 50.52 26.08 -28.57
N ALA A 128 49.74 26.03 -27.48
CA ALA A 128 50.17 26.52 -26.16
C ALA A 128 51.41 25.77 -25.63
N THR A 129 51.44 24.45 -25.85
CA THR A 129 52.59 23.59 -25.45
C THR A 129 53.83 23.94 -26.23
N ALA A 130 53.73 24.18 -27.55
CA ALA A 130 54.89 24.63 -28.37
C ALA A 130 55.41 25.96 -27.92
N GLU A 131 54.55 26.96 -27.62
CA GLU A 131 54.96 28.27 -27.11
C GLU A 131 55.62 28.15 -25.73
N ALA A 132 55.06 27.34 -24.80
CA ALA A 132 55.64 27.11 -23.49
C ALA A 132 57.03 26.45 -23.57
N ASN A 133 57.19 25.45 -24.45
CA ASN A 133 58.46 24.78 -24.66
C ASN A 133 59.54 25.79 -25.17
N ARG A 134 59.13 26.69 -26.09
CA ARG A 134 60.03 27.77 -26.57
C ARG A 134 60.40 28.70 -25.42
N ALA A 135 59.45 29.22 -24.68
CA ALA A 135 59.70 30.15 -23.56
C ALA A 135 60.55 29.49 -22.46
N LYS A 136 60.35 28.21 -22.17
CA LYS A 136 61.16 27.44 -21.23
C LYS A 136 62.60 27.25 -21.71
N ALA A 137 62.83 27.00 -23.00
CA ALA A 137 64.14 26.92 -23.58
C ALA A 137 64.91 28.27 -23.52
N ASP A 138 64.15 29.37 -23.77
CA ASP A 138 64.72 30.74 -23.66
C ASP A 138 65.07 31.09 -22.19
N GLU A 139 64.17 30.74 -21.24
CA GLU A 139 64.43 30.89 -19.80
C GLU A 139 65.69 30.13 -19.39
N GLN A 140 65.82 28.86 -19.77
CA GLN A 140 67.01 28.06 -19.46
C GLN A 140 68.32 28.64 -20.02
N ARG A 141 68.27 29.17 -21.25
CA ARG A 141 69.41 29.82 -21.88
C ARG A 141 69.82 31.10 -21.13
N ILE A 142 68.88 32.00 -20.86
CA ILE A 142 69.12 33.24 -20.14
C ILE A 142 69.51 32.96 -18.69
N ARG A 143 68.97 31.99 -18.02
CA ARG A 143 69.38 31.56 -16.67
C ARG A 143 70.84 31.14 -16.63
N SER A 144 71.33 30.42 -17.64
CA SER A 144 72.76 30.07 -17.77
C SER A 144 73.64 31.19 -18.05
N LEU A 145 73.19 32.19 -18.83
CA LEU A 145 73.96 33.42 -19.08
C LEU A 145 73.99 34.32 -17.83
N TYR A 146 72.91 34.47 -17.10
CA TYR A 146 72.80 35.23 -15.87
C TYR A 146 73.71 34.68 -14.76
N SER A 147 73.78 33.34 -14.61
CA SER A 147 74.72 32.70 -13.68
C SER A 147 76.19 32.92 -14.02
N LYS A 148 76.50 33.32 -15.26
CA LYS A 148 77.86 33.70 -15.76
C LYS A 148 78.06 35.22 -15.85
N GLU A 149 77.15 36.01 -15.24
CA GLU A 149 77.15 37.48 -15.30
C GLU A 149 77.07 38.07 -16.73
N ALA A 150 76.60 37.25 -17.70
CA ALA A 150 76.47 37.63 -19.12
C ALA A 150 75.07 38.06 -19.54
N ALA A 151 74.15 38.22 -18.59
CA ALA A 151 72.76 38.70 -18.78
C ALA A 151 72.38 39.64 -17.62
N THR A 152 71.43 40.56 -17.90
CA THR A 152 70.92 41.50 -16.87
C THR A 152 69.80 40.78 -16.04
N ARG A 153 69.60 41.27 -14.82
CA ARG A 153 68.53 40.79 -13.96
C ARG A 153 67.12 40.99 -14.57
N GLU A 154 66.96 42.19 -15.20
CA GLU A 154 65.73 42.54 -15.90
C GLU A 154 65.37 41.49 -16.99
N ASN A 155 66.36 41.13 -17.81
CA ASN A 155 66.15 40.12 -18.87
C ASN A 155 65.84 38.75 -18.29
N PHE A 156 66.52 38.35 -17.20
CA PHE A 156 66.22 37.10 -16.50
C PHE A 156 64.78 37.05 -15.91
N ASP A 157 64.36 38.15 -15.24
CA ASP A 157 63.06 38.30 -14.66
C ASP A 157 61.93 38.24 -15.75
N ALA A 158 62.19 38.94 -16.91
CA ALA A 158 61.25 38.96 -18.04
C ALA A 158 61.05 37.58 -18.67
N VAL A 159 62.10 36.78 -18.94
CA VAL A 159 61.96 35.44 -19.53
C VAL A 159 61.35 34.44 -18.54
N THR A 160 61.63 34.60 -17.24
CA THR A 160 61.03 33.78 -16.19
C THR A 160 59.50 34.04 -16.08
N ALA A 161 59.13 35.35 -16.14
CA ALA A 161 57.72 35.73 -16.16
C ALA A 161 56.97 35.13 -17.40
N ARG A 162 57.67 35.25 -18.59
CA ARG A 162 57.14 34.71 -19.84
C ARG A 162 56.97 33.18 -19.80
N ALA A 163 57.95 32.45 -19.23
CA ALA A 163 57.83 30.99 -19.07
C ALA A 163 56.67 30.60 -18.14
N LYS A 164 56.43 31.34 -17.05
CA LYS A 164 55.30 31.14 -16.16
C LYS A 164 53.96 31.43 -16.85
N GLU A 165 53.88 32.51 -17.61
CA GLU A 165 52.68 32.90 -18.37
C GLU A 165 52.28 31.81 -19.39
N THR A 166 53.26 31.38 -20.20
CA THR A 166 53.02 30.36 -21.23
C THR A 166 52.67 29.01 -20.60
N GLN A 167 53.25 28.63 -19.46
CA GLN A 167 52.85 27.47 -18.69
C GLN A 167 51.41 27.57 -18.17
N ALA A 168 50.98 28.75 -17.72
CA ALA A 168 49.60 29.00 -17.31
C ALA A 168 48.63 28.80 -18.49
N ARG A 169 49.01 29.24 -19.71
CA ARG A 169 48.22 28.99 -20.93
C ARG A 169 48.11 27.51 -21.29
N VAL A 170 49.16 26.69 -21.08
CA VAL A 170 49.09 25.24 -21.23
C VAL A 170 48.08 24.64 -20.26
N ASN A 171 48.12 25.06 -19.00
CA ASN A 171 47.18 24.58 -17.98
C ASN A 171 45.73 24.94 -18.34
N GLN A 172 45.47 26.15 -18.83
CA GLN A 172 44.18 26.59 -19.32
C GLN A 172 43.69 25.74 -20.49
N ALA A 173 44.53 25.53 -21.52
CA ALA A 173 44.17 24.70 -22.67
C ALA A 173 43.95 23.23 -22.29
N THR A 174 44.72 22.70 -21.32
CA THR A 174 44.52 21.34 -20.77
C THR A 174 43.15 21.22 -20.11
N ASN A 175 42.73 22.22 -19.35
CA ASN A 175 41.41 22.22 -18.71
C ASN A 175 40.29 22.32 -19.74
N ALA A 176 40.45 23.10 -20.81
CA ALA A 176 39.48 23.16 -21.93
C ALA A 176 39.30 21.79 -22.62
N VAL A 177 40.40 21.06 -22.87
CA VAL A 177 40.32 19.69 -23.40
C VAL A 177 39.58 18.77 -22.44
N ARG A 178 39.84 18.88 -21.14
CA ARG A 178 39.17 18.07 -20.12
C ARG A 178 37.65 18.33 -20.09
N GLU A 179 37.24 19.58 -20.17
CA GLU A 179 35.85 20.01 -20.23
C GLU A 179 35.11 19.35 -21.41
N VAL A 180 35.69 19.48 -22.63
CA VAL A 180 35.08 18.90 -23.84
C VAL A 180 35.02 17.37 -23.77
N ARG A 181 36.01 16.70 -23.18
CA ARG A 181 35.99 15.25 -22.96
C ARG A 181 34.91 14.83 -21.99
N THR A 182 34.66 15.60 -20.93
CA THR A 182 33.53 15.33 -20.05
C THR A 182 32.19 15.41 -20.82
N HIS A 183 32.03 16.40 -21.69
CA HIS A 183 30.84 16.48 -22.53
C HIS A 183 30.75 15.31 -23.53
N LEU A 184 31.87 14.81 -24.04
CA LEU A 184 31.90 13.65 -24.90
C LEU A 184 31.47 12.37 -24.13
N GLU A 185 31.92 12.21 -22.90
CA GLU A 185 31.47 11.10 -22.02
C GLU A 185 29.97 11.18 -21.74
N ASP A 186 29.40 12.37 -21.57
CA ASP A 186 27.96 12.59 -21.35
C ASP A 186 27.10 12.22 -22.58
N THR A 187 27.69 11.98 -23.77
CA THR A 187 26.98 11.44 -24.94
C THR A 187 26.70 9.94 -24.83
N LEU A 188 27.39 9.24 -23.93
CA LEU A 188 27.23 7.81 -23.68
C LEU A 188 26.38 7.61 -22.42
N LEU A 189 25.16 7.17 -22.58
CA LEU A 189 24.29 6.87 -21.46
C LEU A 189 24.54 5.43 -21.00
N LEU A 190 25.11 5.30 -19.81
CA LEU A 190 25.52 4.02 -19.22
C LEU A 190 24.58 3.60 -18.09
N ALA A 191 24.49 2.30 -17.85
CA ALA A 191 23.75 1.75 -16.73
C ALA A 191 24.48 2.06 -15.39
N PRO A 192 23.80 2.68 -14.39
CA PRO A 192 24.43 3.04 -13.11
C PRO A 192 24.61 1.84 -12.17
N PHE A 193 23.84 0.76 -12.36
CA PHE A 193 23.89 -0.49 -11.60
C PHE A 193 23.40 -1.67 -12.43
N ASP A 194 23.62 -2.89 -11.94
CA ASP A 194 23.11 -4.12 -12.54
C ASP A 194 21.58 -4.15 -12.40
N GLY A 195 20.85 -4.33 -13.51
CA GLY A 195 19.40 -4.26 -13.45
C GLY A 195 18.68 -4.73 -14.70
N ILE A 196 17.38 -4.49 -14.72
CA ILE A 196 16.51 -4.80 -15.84
C ILE A 196 15.88 -3.51 -16.37
N VAL A 197 15.86 -3.37 -17.68
CA VAL A 197 15.17 -2.27 -18.37
C VAL A 197 13.66 -2.49 -18.29
N VAL A 198 12.95 -1.52 -17.70
CA VAL A 198 11.48 -1.59 -17.53
C VAL A 198 10.77 -1.03 -18.75
N LYS A 199 11.21 0.16 -19.18
CA LYS A 199 10.58 0.91 -20.27
C LYS A 199 11.64 1.58 -21.13
N ARG A 200 11.40 1.58 -22.42
CA ARG A 200 12.07 2.44 -23.40
C ARG A 200 11.09 3.52 -23.82
N LEU A 201 11.42 4.78 -23.53
CA LEU A 201 10.54 5.94 -23.69
C LEU A 201 10.84 6.74 -24.96
N LYS A 202 12.01 6.52 -25.57
CA LYS A 202 12.48 7.18 -26.77
C LYS A 202 12.97 6.19 -27.82
N GLN A 203 13.05 6.65 -29.07
CA GLN A 203 13.52 5.86 -30.20
C GLN A 203 14.82 6.46 -30.77
N PRO A 204 15.66 5.67 -31.49
CA PRO A 204 16.71 6.22 -32.32
C PRO A 204 16.14 7.23 -33.31
N GLY A 205 16.81 8.38 -33.45
CA GLY A 205 16.34 9.51 -34.24
C GLY A 205 15.62 10.60 -33.45
N ASP A 206 15.07 10.29 -32.28
CA ASP A 206 14.44 11.27 -31.37
C ASP A 206 15.49 12.25 -30.82
N MET A 207 14.98 13.39 -30.32
CA MET A 207 15.80 14.35 -29.56
C MET A 207 15.84 13.95 -28.10
N GLY A 208 17.02 13.72 -27.58
CA GLY A 208 17.31 13.63 -26.16
C GLY A 208 17.37 15.02 -25.54
N LEU A 209 16.65 15.22 -24.45
CA LEU A 209 16.59 16.50 -23.71
C LEU A 209 17.05 16.28 -22.26
N PRO A 210 17.75 17.25 -21.65
CA PRO A 210 18.19 17.17 -20.27
C PRO A 210 17.04 16.85 -19.32
N GLY A 211 17.24 15.86 -18.46
CA GLY A 211 16.25 15.46 -17.46
C GLY A 211 15.06 14.64 -17.98
N VAL A 212 14.90 14.50 -19.32
CA VAL A 212 13.84 13.67 -19.91
C VAL A 212 14.33 12.23 -20.08
N PRO A 213 13.74 11.24 -19.40
CA PRO A 213 14.22 9.86 -19.48
C PRO A 213 14.10 9.25 -20.88
N ILE A 214 15.15 8.56 -21.31
CA ILE A 214 15.17 7.73 -22.52
C ILE A 214 14.77 6.29 -22.18
N VAL A 215 15.31 5.80 -21.04
CA VAL A 215 15.09 4.45 -20.55
C VAL A 215 14.88 4.50 -19.04
N THR A 216 13.95 3.70 -18.54
CA THR A 216 13.80 3.44 -17.10
C THR A 216 14.29 2.02 -16.81
N MET A 217 15.15 1.87 -15.81
CA MET A 217 15.64 0.58 -15.33
C MET A 217 15.42 0.43 -13.84
N GLN A 218 15.39 -0.80 -13.37
CA GLN A 218 15.21 -1.13 -11.96
C GLN A 218 16.08 -2.30 -11.52
N LEU A 219 16.35 -2.34 -10.23
CA LEU A 219 17.01 -3.49 -9.62
C LEU A 219 15.98 -4.62 -9.45
N PRO A 220 16.24 -5.86 -9.93
CA PRO A 220 15.29 -6.96 -9.79
C PRO A 220 15.20 -7.51 -8.36
N GLN A 221 16.16 -7.17 -7.52
CA GLN A 221 16.25 -7.58 -6.12
C GLN A 221 15.81 -6.46 -5.17
N GLY A 222 15.52 -6.83 -3.91
CA GLY A 222 15.12 -5.85 -2.90
C GLY A 222 13.75 -5.25 -3.20
N LEU A 223 12.79 -6.10 -3.53
CA LEU A 223 11.40 -5.68 -3.74
C LEU A 223 10.75 -5.32 -2.40
N ARG A 224 9.80 -4.41 -2.47
CA ARG A 224 9.01 -3.96 -1.33
C ARG A 224 7.55 -3.83 -1.70
N LEU A 225 6.67 -4.08 -0.76
CA LEU A 225 5.27 -3.72 -0.89
C LEU A 225 5.08 -2.30 -0.36
N GLU A 226 4.49 -1.43 -1.16
CA GLU A 226 4.08 -0.08 -0.77
C GLU A 226 2.58 -0.09 -0.55
N VAL A 227 2.16 0.30 0.66
CA VAL A 227 0.78 0.22 1.14
C VAL A 227 0.38 1.55 1.76
N ASP A 228 -0.78 2.05 1.38
CA ASP A 228 -1.37 3.23 1.99
C ASP A 228 -2.32 2.79 3.11
N VAL A 229 -1.91 3.03 4.36
CA VAL A 229 -2.64 2.61 5.55
C VAL A 229 -3.35 3.81 6.18
N PRO A 230 -4.63 3.71 6.57
CA PRO A 230 -5.32 4.77 7.27
C PRO A 230 -4.58 5.21 8.54
N SER A 231 -4.52 6.52 8.79
CA SER A 231 -3.70 7.12 9.84
C SER A 231 -4.03 6.64 11.26
N ASN A 232 -5.29 6.29 11.52
CA ASN A 232 -5.72 5.71 12.80
C ASN A 232 -5.10 4.33 13.06
N CYS A 233 -4.82 3.55 12.00
CA CYS A 233 -4.15 2.26 12.10
C CYS A 233 -2.63 2.40 11.96
N ALA A 234 -2.17 3.34 11.17
CA ALA A 234 -0.74 3.56 10.88
C ALA A 234 0.09 3.84 12.14
N SER A 235 -0.50 4.47 13.16
CA SER A 235 0.16 4.76 14.44
C SER A 235 0.63 3.53 15.22
N ARG A 236 0.13 2.34 14.89
CA ARG A 236 0.53 1.07 15.52
C ARG A 236 1.73 0.42 14.87
N TYR A 237 2.13 0.89 13.70
CA TYR A 237 3.28 0.34 12.99
C TYR A 237 4.55 1.08 13.40
N HIS A 238 5.64 0.34 13.44
CA HIS A 238 6.97 0.88 13.67
C HIS A 238 7.99 0.19 12.77
N ILE A 239 9.07 0.89 12.48
CA ILE A 239 10.18 0.36 11.68
C ILE A 239 10.75 -0.86 12.38
N GLY A 240 11.01 -1.92 11.60
CA GLY A 240 11.49 -3.21 12.11
C GLY A 240 10.39 -4.22 12.45
N MET A 241 9.11 -3.80 12.49
CA MET A 241 7.99 -4.71 12.76
C MET A 241 7.81 -5.71 11.61
N ASN A 242 7.62 -6.98 11.98
CA ASN A 242 7.24 -8.03 11.03
C ASN A 242 5.74 -8.01 10.82
N VAL A 243 5.33 -8.11 9.57
CA VAL A 243 3.93 -8.07 9.13
C VAL A 243 3.68 -9.18 8.11
N THR A 244 2.42 -9.61 8.03
CA THR A 244 2.01 -10.60 7.04
C THR A 244 1.53 -9.89 5.78
N VAL A 245 2.08 -10.28 4.64
CA VAL A 245 1.73 -9.79 3.31
C VAL A 245 1.18 -10.97 2.50
N HIS A 246 0.02 -10.79 1.89
CA HIS A 246 -0.54 -11.73 0.93
C HIS A 246 -0.33 -11.20 -0.49
N ILE A 247 0.23 -12.01 -1.38
CA ILE A 247 0.42 -11.67 -2.80
C ILE A 247 -0.51 -12.55 -3.63
N ASP A 248 -1.48 -11.93 -4.28
CA ASP A 248 -2.57 -12.62 -4.98
C ASP A 248 -2.07 -13.59 -6.05
N VAL A 249 -1.13 -13.14 -6.90
CA VAL A 249 -0.60 -13.94 -8.03
C VAL A 249 0.16 -15.20 -7.57
N LEU A 250 0.73 -15.16 -6.38
CA LEU A 250 1.50 -16.28 -5.82
C LEU A 250 0.67 -17.12 -4.85
N GLU A 251 -0.54 -16.68 -4.49
CA GLU A 251 -1.42 -17.30 -3.49
C GLU A 251 -0.70 -17.61 -2.17
N GLN A 252 0.30 -16.78 -1.81
CA GLN A 252 1.17 -17.00 -0.66
C GLN A 252 1.08 -15.87 0.36
N ARG A 253 1.09 -16.27 1.63
CA ARG A 253 1.33 -15.36 2.75
C ARG A 253 2.81 -15.33 3.06
N ILE A 254 3.36 -14.13 3.07
CA ILE A 254 4.79 -13.87 3.18
C ILE A 254 5.01 -12.99 4.40
N SER A 255 6.00 -13.31 5.21
CA SER A 255 6.45 -12.38 6.25
C SER A 255 7.33 -11.30 5.62
N GLY A 256 6.90 -10.04 5.73
CA GLY A 256 7.67 -8.87 5.37
C GLY A 256 8.06 -8.06 6.60
N GLN A 257 9.07 -7.19 6.47
CA GLN A 257 9.50 -6.30 7.54
C GLN A 257 9.29 -4.85 7.12
N ILE A 258 8.69 -4.04 7.98
CA ILE A 258 8.54 -2.60 7.77
C ILE A 258 9.91 -1.96 7.85
N ASN A 259 10.37 -1.37 6.74
CA ASN A 259 11.66 -0.70 6.66
C ASN A 259 11.55 0.82 6.54
N GLU A 260 10.38 1.32 6.18
CA GLU A 260 10.15 2.76 6.03
C GLU A 260 8.67 3.08 6.25
N ILE A 261 8.40 4.13 7.00
CA ILE A 261 7.07 4.72 7.20
C ILE A 261 7.21 6.19 6.82
N SER A 262 6.40 6.65 5.85
CA SER A 262 6.41 8.07 5.46
C SER A 262 6.05 8.94 6.66
N PRO A 263 6.78 10.00 6.95
CA PRO A 263 6.39 10.94 8.01
C PRO A 263 5.17 11.78 7.63
N GLU A 264 4.85 11.86 6.34
CA GLU A 264 3.74 12.62 5.81
C GLU A 264 2.48 11.75 5.71
N ILE A 265 1.36 12.31 6.14
CA ILE A 265 0.02 11.76 5.94
C ILE A 265 -0.61 12.48 4.76
N ASP A 266 -1.07 11.73 3.77
CA ASP A 266 -1.81 12.29 2.65
C ASP A 266 -3.12 12.92 3.15
N SER A 267 -3.27 14.21 2.93
CA SER A 267 -4.42 14.99 3.41
C SER A 267 -5.73 14.70 2.67
N GLN A 268 -5.66 14.10 1.47
CA GLN A 268 -6.85 13.77 0.68
C GLN A 268 -7.42 12.41 1.07
N THR A 269 -6.53 11.44 1.27
CA THR A 269 -6.91 10.05 1.58
C THR A 269 -6.86 9.73 3.07
N HIS A 270 -6.23 10.58 3.89
CA HIS A 270 -5.95 10.36 5.31
C HIS A 270 -5.15 9.08 5.56
N THR A 271 -4.29 8.69 4.61
CA THR A 271 -3.44 7.51 4.69
C THR A 271 -1.97 7.88 4.88
N GLN A 272 -1.22 6.95 5.42
CA GLN A 272 0.23 7.02 5.57
C GLN A 272 0.87 5.89 4.78
N LEU A 273 1.87 6.23 3.96
CA LEU A 273 2.56 5.25 3.14
C LEU A 273 3.54 4.43 4.00
N ILE A 274 3.33 3.12 4.01
CA ILE A 274 4.20 2.14 4.67
C ILE A 274 4.87 1.29 3.60
N LYS A 275 6.21 1.15 3.71
CA LYS A 275 7.02 0.36 2.80
C LYS A 275 7.55 -0.87 3.52
N ILE A 276 7.20 -2.03 3.03
CA ILE A 276 7.46 -3.33 3.63
C ILE A 276 8.48 -4.06 2.74
N ALA A 277 9.66 -4.32 3.27
CA ALA A 277 10.67 -5.14 2.58
C ALA A 277 10.18 -6.58 2.47
N LEU A 278 10.26 -7.12 1.26
CA LEU A 278 9.90 -8.50 0.97
C LEU A 278 11.17 -9.35 0.83
N PRO A 279 11.14 -10.62 1.27
CA PRO A 279 12.24 -11.54 1.01
C PRO A 279 12.40 -11.80 -0.50
N ALA A 280 13.53 -12.35 -0.88
CA ALA A 280 13.76 -12.75 -2.26
C ALA A 280 12.85 -13.96 -2.59
N ILE A 281 11.87 -13.73 -3.44
CA ILE A 281 10.90 -14.74 -3.87
C ILE A 281 11.03 -14.91 -5.38
N LYS A 282 11.11 -16.16 -5.80
CA LYS A 282 11.12 -16.51 -7.20
C LYS A 282 9.81 -16.04 -7.85
N ASP A 283 9.91 -15.47 -9.05
CA ASP A 283 8.81 -15.00 -9.88
C ASP A 283 8.03 -13.78 -9.32
N LEU A 284 8.43 -13.22 -8.17
CA LEU A 284 7.87 -11.95 -7.69
C LEU A 284 8.37 -10.81 -8.58
N LYS A 285 7.44 -10.04 -9.15
CA LYS A 285 7.75 -8.93 -10.07
C LYS A 285 7.19 -7.61 -9.54
N PRO A 286 7.89 -6.50 -9.79
CA PRO A 286 7.30 -5.18 -9.58
C PRO A 286 6.01 -5.02 -10.38
N GLY A 287 5.03 -4.36 -9.79
CA GLY A 287 3.69 -4.19 -10.34
C GLY A 287 2.69 -5.23 -9.86
N TYR A 288 3.11 -6.29 -9.17
CA TYR A 288 2.18 -7.22 -8.54
C TYR A 288 1.43 -6.54 -7.42
N PHE A 289 0.17 -6.94 -7.29
CA PHE A 289 -0.72 -6.48 -6.24
C PHE A 289 -0.59 -7.39 -5.01
N GLY A 290 -0.72 -6.81 -3.82
CA GLY A 290 -0.67 -7.57 -2.58
C GLY A 290 -1.40 -6.84 -1.46
N TRP A 291 -1.63 -7.54 -0.36
CA TRP A 291 -2.36 -7.08 0.79
C TRP A 291 -1.50 -7.13 2.04
N LEU A 292 -1.50 -6.06 2.79
CA LEU A 292 -0.98 -6.07 4.16
C LEU A 292 -2.10 -6.56 5.07
N GLU A 293 -1.90 -7.69 5.75
CA GLU A 293 -2.83 -8.25 6.73
C GLU A 293 -2.37 -7.88 8.15
N GLN A 294 -3.19 -7.16 8.91
CA GLN A 294 -2.86 -6.81 10.29
C GLN A 294 -4.10 -6.52 11.12
N ALA A 295 -4.04 -6.88 12.40
CA ALA A 295 -5.05 -6.47 13.35
C ALA A 295 -4.90 -4.97 13.68
N CYS A 296 -5.86 -4.15 13.26
CA CYS A 296 -5.85 -2.72 13.54
C CYS A 296 -6.73 -2.33 14.71
N GLU A 297 -7.94 -2.87 14.78
CA GLU A 297 -8.87 -2.57 15.84
C GLU A 297 -8.98 -3.76 16.79
N GLN A 298 -8.74 -3.52 18.06
CA GLN A 298 -9.07 -4.47 19.12
C GLN A 298 -10.32 -3.95 19.83
N HIS A 299 -11.36 -4.74 19.86
CA HIS A 299 -12.56 -4.45 20.61
C HIS A 299 -12.86 -5.60 21.57
N GLU A 300 -13.42 -5.24 22.71
CA GLU A 300 -13.89 -6.24 23.66
C GLU A 300 -15.23 -6.80 23.19
N THR A 301 -15.30 -8.08 23.05
CA THR A 301 -16.53 -8.77 22.65
C THR A 301 -16.76 -10.01 23.49
N LEU A 302 -17.99 -10.53 23.44
CA LEU A 302 -18.35 -11.76 24.10
C LEU A 302 -18.15 -12.91 23.10
N LEU A 303 -17.46 -13.94 23.54
CA LEU A 303 -17.23 -15.16 22.74
C LEU A 303 -17.90 -16.35 23.41
N ILE A 304 -18.52 -17.19 22.56
CA ILE A 304 -19.10 -18.47 22.96
C ILE A 304 -18.67 -19.54 21.95
N PRO A 305 -18.65 -20.84 22.33
CA PRO A 305 -18.43 -21.91 21.38
C PRO A 305 -19.51 -21.92 20.29
N VAL A 306 -19.11 -22.10 19.03
CA VAL A 306 -20.05 -22.23 17.89
C VAL A 306 -21.10 -23.33 18.15
N SER A 307 -20.69 -24.40 18.83
CA SER A 307 -21.54 -25.52 19.19
C SER A 307 -22.70 -25.18 20.17
N ALA A 308 -22.66 -24.00 20.79
CA ALA A 308 -23.74 -23.53 21.69
C ALA A 308 -24.85 -22.80 20.94
N VAL A 309 -24.62 -22.38 19.71
CA VAL A 309 -25.60 -21.63 18.90
C VAL A 309 -26.55 -22.58 18.20
N GLN A 310 -27.84 -22.37 18.39
CA GLN A 310 -28.91 -23.06 17.67
C GLN A 310 -29.61 -22.09 16.72
N HIS A 311 -30.01 -22.61 15.56
CA HIS A 311 -30.80 -21.87 14.60
C HIS A 311 -32.24 -22.37 14.61
N ILE A 312 -33.19 -21.50 14.94
CA ILE A 312 -34.63 -21.77 14.86
C ILE A 312 -35.20 -20.88 13.75
N GLY A 313 -35.34 -21.45 12.56
CA GLY A 313 -35.64 -20.65 11.37
C GLY A 313 -34.51 -19.66 11.04
N GLN A 314 -34.80 -18.35 11.09
CA GLN A 314 -33.82 -17.27 10.88
C GLN A 314 -33.29 -16.71 12.20
N LEU A 315 -33.68 -17.26 13.34
CA LEU A 315 -33.28 -16.75 14.65
C LEU A 315 -32.16 -17.59 15.24
N GLU A 316 -31.16 -16.89 15.80
CA GLU A 316 -30.08 -17.50 16.56
C GLU A 316 -30.43 -17.49 18.05
N VAL A 317 -30.35 -18.64 18.69
CA VAL A 317 -30.67 -18.82 20.11
C VAL A 317 -29.60 -19.60 20.82
N VAL A 318 -29.49 -19.38 22.11
CA VAL A 318 -28.67 -20.17 23.05
C VAL A 318 -29.50 -20.57 24.26
N GLN A 319 -29.12 -21.67 24.89
CA GLN A 319 -29.68 -22.09 26.18
C GLN A 319 -28.75 -21.59 27.29
N VAL A 320 -29.26 -20.64 28.09
CA VAL A 320 -28.56 -20.06 29.24
C VAL A 320 -29.06 -20.79 30.49
N LEU A 321 -28.12 -21.23 31.32
CA LEU A 321 -28.39 -21.77 32.63
C LEU A 321 -28.42 -20.65 33.67
N SER A 322 -29.61 -20.30 34.18
CA SER A 322 -29.79 -19.29 35.22
C SER A 322 -30.53 -19.89 36.40
N GLU A 323 -29.95 -19.79 37.57
CA GLU A 323 -30.55 -20.32 38.83
C GLU A 323 -30.99 -21.77 38.76
N GLY A 324 -30.27 -22.63 38.01
CA GLY A 324 -30.61 -24.03 37.82
C GLY A 324 -31.69 -24.30 36.78
N GLN A 325 -32.20 -23.26 36.09
CA GLN A 325 -33.21 -23.39 35.04
C GLN A 325 -32.61 -23.02 33.68
N LEU A 326 -33.04 -23.75 32.64
CA LEU A 326 -32.67 -23.47 31.25
C LEU A 326 -33.61 -22.43 30.67
N GLN A 327 -33.03 -21.37 30.16
CA GLN A 327 -33.74 -20.32 29.43
C GLN A 327 -33.22 -20.22 28.00
N ILE A 328 -34.12 -20.34 27.02
CA ILE A 328 -33.81 -20.05 25.62
C ILE A 328 -33.75 -18.53 25.48
N ARG A 329 -32.60 -18.05 24.96
CA ARG A 329 -32.39 -16.61 24.75
C ARG A 329 -31.97 -16.35 23.32
N HIS A 330 -32.63 -15.37 22.70
CA HIS A 330 -32.23 -14.87 21.38
C HIS A 330 -30.95 -14.12 21.47
N ILE A 331 -30.02 -14.40 20.54
CA ILE A 331 -28.76 -13.73 20.42
C ILE A 331 -28.59 -13.22 19.01
N ARG A 332 -27.61 -12.34 18.84
CA ARG A 332 -27.09 -11.93 17.53
C ARG A 332 -25.60 -12.17 17.50
N THR A 333 -25.17 -12.99 16.56
CA THR A 333 -23.77 -13.33 16.38
C THR A 333 -23.13 -12.52 15.27
N ALA A 334 -21.78 -12.54 15.17
CA ALA A 334 -21.02 -11.89 14.13
C ALA A 334 -19.94 -12.83 13.59
N LYS A 335 -18.66 -12.52 13.81
CA LYS A 335 -17.53 -13.26 13.25
C LYS A 335 -17.24 -14.54 14.04
N ILE A 336 -16.75 -15.54 13.32
CA ILE A 336 -16.23 -16.78 13.89
C ILE A 336 -14.71 -16.65 14.05
N PHE A 337 -14.20 -16.99 15.24
CA PHE A 337 -12.79 -17.02 15.60
C PHE A 337 -12.41 -18.44 16.01
N GLY A 338 -11.98 -19.27 15.03
CA GLY A 338 -11.74 -20.69 15.27
C GLY A 338 -13.02 -21.42 15.69
N ASP A 339 -13.05 -21.99 16.90
CA ASP A 339 -14.22 -22.69 17.48
C ASP A 339 -15.16 -21.78 18.26
N LEU A 340 -14.85 -20.49 18.34
CA LEU A 340 -15.65 -19.48 19.05
C LEU A 340 -16.35 -18.55 18.08
N ILE A 341 -17.55 -18.07 18.48
CA ILE A 341 -18.32 -17.07 17.73
C ILE A 341 -18.57 -15.84 18.59
N GLU A 342 -18.47 -14.70 17.97
CA GLU A 342 -18.72 -13.41 18.59
C GLU A 342 -20.21 -13.17 18.78
N VAL A 343 -20.59 -12.71 19.98
CA VAL A 343 -21.97 -12.32 20.31
C VAL A 343 -22.06 -10.83 20.51
N ILE A 344 -22.83 -10.18 19.62
CA ILE A 344 -23.04 -8.73 19.65
C ILE A 344 -24.07 -8.35 20.72
N SER A 345 -25.11 -9.18 20.88
CA SER A 345 -26.18 -8.90 21.83
C SER A 345 -26.89 -10.19 22.32
N GLY A 346 -27.52 -10.11 23.48
CA GLY A 346 -28.32 -11.18 24.04
C GLY A 346 -27.69 -11.93 25.22
N LEU A 347 -26.37 -11.77 25.46
CA LEU A 347 -25.65 -12.40 26.57
C LEU A 347 -24.89 -11.40 27.41
N ARG A 348 -24.48 -11.85 28.61
CA ARG A 348 -23.57 -11.10 29.52
C ARG A 348 -22.34 -11.95 29.83
N ALA A 349 -21.22 -11.30 30.08
CA ALA A 349 -20.02 -11.99 30.50
C ALA A 349 -20.24 -12.77 31.79
N GLY A 350 -19.75 -14.01 31.87
CA GLY A 350 -19.85 -14.87 33.01
C GLY A 350 -21.14 -15.73 33.05
N GLU A 351 -22.09 -15.55 32.13
CA GLU A 351 -23.24 -16.44 32.03
C GLU A 351 -22.82 -17.86 31.59
N THR A 352 -23.47 -18.86 32.12
CA THR A 352 -23.23 -20.25 31.73
C THR A 352 -24.22 -20.68 30.65
N ILE A 353 -23.73 -21.25 29.57
CA ILE A 353 -24.50 -21.69 28.41
C ILE A 353 -24.26 -23.19 28.15
N ILE A 354 -25.18 -23.85 27.44
CA ILE A 354 -25.03 -25.25 27.03
C ILE A 354 -24.38 -25.32 25.65
N THR A 355 -23.33 -26.15 25.50
CA THR A 355 -22.55 -26.27 24.28
C THR A 355 -23.07 -27.27 23.25
N HIS A 356 -23.90 -28.16 23.57
CA HIS A 356 -24.54 -29.10 22.64
C HIS A 356 -26.01 -29.23 23.04
N PRO A 357 -26.80 -28.18 22.83
CA PRO A 357 -28.19 -28.22 23.20
C PRO A 357 -28.92 -29.26 22.35
N GLN A 358 -29.65 -30.15 23.00
CA GLN A 358 -30.54 -31.10 22.29
C GLN A 358 -31.57 -30.28 21.51
N GLN A 359 -31.75 -30.59 20.24
CA GLN A 359 -32.79 -29.96 19.44
C GLN A 359 -34.14 -30.19 20.11
N ALA A 360 -34.79 -29.10 20.51
CA ALA A 360 -36.18 -29.18 20.93
C ALA A 360 -37.00 -29.63 19.71
N GLN A 361 -37.59 -30.83 19.81
CA GLN A 361 -38.56 -31.35 18.86
C GLN A 361 -39.83 -30.50 18.86
#